data_262d1ff8ee7e9ce4d70f58ee6e69afd7
#
_entry.id   262d1ff8ee7e9ce4d70f58ee6e69afd7
#
_cell.length_a   1.000
_cell.length_b   1.000
_cell.length_c   1.000
_cell.angle_alpha   90.00
_cell.angle_beta   90.00
_cell.angle_gamma   90.00
#
_symmetry.space_group_name_H-M   'P 1'
#
loop_
_entity.id
_entity.type
_entity.pdbx_description
1 polymer ?
#
loop_
_entity_poly.entity_id
_entity_poly.type
_entity_poly.pdbx_seq_one_letter_code
_entity_poly.pdbx_strand_id
1 'polypeptide(L)'
;MKKLLLSIALVSFCFSANAQFGASVGYGSGKATIDSEFGEITGDASGAFSIGLFYDAELSDNFDLLPSIAFGIGEKVEDESNNSLAIGLGLQYYPTGKDGNFFIQPGVGLGFSLADEVEGLSSSIFSGSIGLGIDLSDNFTLIASYGTSLSDPSDVEGISISSNSFGAALLYKF
;
A
#
# COMPACT_ATOMS: atom_id res chain seq x y z
N MET A 1 -16.51 23.89 -0.78
CA MET A 1 -17.64 23.32 -0.04
C MET A 1 -17.90 21.83 -0.39
N LYS A 2 -17.99 21.40 -1.67
CA LYS A 2 -18.19 19.98 -2.04
C LYS A 2 -17.09 19.04 -1.52
N LYS A 3 -15.82 19.47 -1.55
CA LYS A 3 -14.68 18.68 -1.05
C LYS A 3 -14.72 18.52 0.48
N LEU A 4 -15.17 19.54 1.21
CA LEU A 4 -15.33 19.49 2.67
C LEU A 4 -16.48 18.55 3.08
N LEU A 5 -17.60 18.59 2.34
CA LEU A 5 -18.73 17.68 2.56
C LEU A 5 -18.34 16.22 2.29
N LEU A 6 -17.55 15.95 1.24
CA LEU A 6 -17.05 14.62 0.95
C LEU A 6 -16.11 14.11 2.05
N SER A 7 -15.23 14.97 2.57
CA SER A 7 -14.34 14.64 3.69
C SER A 7 -15.11 14.36 4.97
N ILE A 8 -16.14 15.18 5.28
CA ILE A 8 -17.00 14.97 6.46
C ILE A 8 -17.83 13.69 6.28
N ALA A 9 -18.35 13.39 5.09
CA ALA A 9 -19.07 12.14 4.81
C ALA A 9 -18.16 10.93 4.96
N LEU A 10 -16.92 10.99 4.47
CA LEU A 10 -15.93 9.92 4.61
C LEU A 10 -15.59 9.68 6.09
N VAL A 11 -15.34 10.75 6.85
CA VAL A 11 -15.09 10.68 8.29
C VAL A 11 -16.31 10.15 9.04
N SER A 12 -17.53 10.60 8.68
CA SER A 12 -18.77 10.13 9.34
C SER A 12 -19.05 8.65 9.04
N PHE A 13 -18.68 8.15 7.87
CA PHE A 13 -18.78 6.72 7.53
C PHE A 13 -17.87 5.88 8.43
N CYS A 14 -16.71 6.43 8.79
CA CYS A 14 -15.77 5.77 9.70
C CYS A 14 -16.29 5.61 11.14
N PHE A 15 -17.23 6.44 11.59
CA PHE A 15 -17.74 6.39 12.97
C PHE A 15 -19.01 5.52 13.16
N SER A 16 -19.61 5.02 12.09
CA SER A 16 -20.91 4.33 12.14
C SER A 16 -20.86 2.80 12.00
N ALA A 17 -19.69 2.23 11.76
CA ALA A 17 -19.49 0.78 11.65
C ALA A 17 -18.82 0.21 12.91
N ASN A 18 -18.93 -1.10 13.14
CA ASN A 18 -18.11 -1.85 14.07
C ASN A 18 -16.65 -1.87 13.59
N ALA A 19 -16.00 -0.73 13.71
CA ALA A 19 -14.73 -0.51 13.08
C ALA A 19 -13.64 -0.50 14.13
N GLN A 20 -12.55 -1.17 13.84
CA GLN A 20 -11.40 -1.32 14.71
C GLN A 20 -10.20 -0.58 14.14
N PHE A 21 -9.52 0.16 15.00
CA PHE A 21 -8.19 0.68 14.66
C PHE A 21 -7.16 -0.42 14.83
N GLY A 22 -6.10 -0.34 14.05
CA GLY A 22 -5.00 -1.28 14.16
C GLY A 22 -3.68 -0.66 13.74
N ALA A 23 -2.62 -1.39 14.04
CA ALA A 23 -1.27 -1.09 13.61
C ALA A 23 -0.73 -2.25 12.76
N SER A 24 0.19 -1.95 11.86
CA SER A 24 0.84 -2.94 11.01
C SER A 24 2.35 -2.80 11.04
N VAL A 25 3.04 -3.93 10.90
CA VAL A 25 4.46 -3.99 10.60
C VAL A 25 4.63 -4.89 9.40
N GLY A 26 5.50 -4.52 8.48
CA GLY A 26 5.69 -5.27 7.26
C GLY A 26 7.11 -5.20 6.73
N TYR A 27 7.40 -6.10 5.80
CA TYR A 27 8.60 -6.08 4.97
C TYR A 27 8.19 -6.35 3.54
N GLY A 28 8.76 -5.58 2.62
CA GLY A 28 8.56 -5.75 1.20
C GLY A 28 9.87 -5.62 0.44
N SER A 29 9.89 -6.21 -0.74
CA SER A 29 10.99 -6.07 -1.69
C SER A 29 10.42 -5.77 -3.06
N GLY A 30 10.99 -4.80 -3.75
CA GLY A 30 10.53 -4.34 -5.05
C GLY A 30 11.67 -4.12 -6.03
N LYS A 31 11.31 -4.07 -7.32
CA LYS A 31 12.19 -3.75 -8.43
C LYS A 31 11.56 -2.64 -9.24
N ALA A 32 12.40 -1.71 -9.70
CA ALA A 32 12.03 -0.73 -10.70
C ALA A 32 12.58 -1.16 -12.08
N THR A 33 11.79 -0.92 -13.10
CA THR A 33 12.16 -1.14 -14.50
C THR A 33 12.04 0.17 -15.22
N ILE A 34 13.12 0.55 -15.91
CA ILE A 34 13.20 1.75 -16.76
C ILE A 34 13.15 1.26 -18.20
N ASP A 35 12.17 1.71 -18.95
CA ASP A 35 12.03 1.48 -20.38
C ASP A 35 12.35 2.77 -21.16
N SER A 36 13.19 2.65 -22.19
CA SER A 36 13.62 3.75 -23.03
C SER A 36 13.80 3.29 -24.47
N GLU A 37 13.98 4.24 -25.41
CA GLU A 37 14.28 3.94 -26.81
C GLU A 37 15.54 3.06 -26.99
N PHE A 38 16.43 3.03 -26.02
CA PHE A 38 17.67 2.24 -26.04
C PHE A 38 17.53 0.84 -25.42
N GLY A 39 16.35 0.51 -24.87
CA GLY A 39 16.06 -0.77 -24.25
C GLY A 39 15.56 -0.67 -22.81
N GLU A 40 15.27 -1.83 -22.23
CA GLU A 40 14.77 -2.00 -20.88
C GLU A 40 15.91 -2.32 -19.91
N ILE A 41 15.93 -1.63 -18.76
CA ILE A 41 16.87 -1.87 -17.67
C ILE A 41 16.05 -2.12 -16.41
N THR A 42 16.19 -3.29 -15.80
CA THR A 42 15.62 -3.60 -14.50
C THR A 42 16.68 -3.50 -13.42
N GLY A 43 16.42 -2.68 -12.42
CA GLY A 43 17.28 -2.53 -11.25
C GLY A 43 17.25 -3.74 -10.32
N ASP A 44 18.20 -3.77 -9.39
CA ASP A 44 18.23 -4.78 -8.34
C ASP A 44 17.02 -4.61 -7.39
N ALA A 45 16.63 -5.70 -6.74
CA ALA A 45 15.57 -5.64 -5.77
C ALA A 45 16.04 -4.91 -4.52
N SER A 46 15.28 -3.90 -4.07
CA SER A 46 15.50 -3.22 -2.81
C SER A 46 14.45 -3.64 -1.79
N GLY A 47 14.88 -3.75 -0.53
CA GLY A 47 14.02 -4.09 0.60
C GLY A 47 13.58 -2.86 1.39
N ALA A 48 12.39 -2.92 1.98
CA ALA A 48 11.92 -1.90 2.90
C ALA A 48 11.10 -2.51 4.04
N PHE A 49 11.32 -2.01 5.25
CA PHE A 49 10.41 -2.23 6.37
C PHE A 49 9.32 -1.17 6.37
N SER A 50 8.14 -1.54 6.86
CA SER A 50 7.05 -0.59 7.01
C SER A 50 6.40 -0.70 8.38
N ILE A 51 5.96 0.44 8.90
CA ILE A 51 5.08 0.54 10.05
C ILE A 51 3.87 1.38 9.63
N GLY A 52 2.69 0.99 10.06
CA GLY A 52 1.48 1.69 9.63
C GLY A 52 0.36 1.64 10.64
N LEU A 53 -0.65 2.44 10.36
CA LEU A 53 -1.94 2.44 11.03
C LEU A 53 -3.01 2.15 9.98
N PHE A 54 -4.03 1.43 10.39
CA PHE A 54 -5.18 1.15 9.55
C PHE A 54 -6.46 1.24 10.35
N TYR A 55 -7.54 1.34 9.62
CA TYR A 55 -8.88 1.30 10.14
C TYR A 55 -9.62 0.17 9.43
N ASP A 56 -10.14 -0.78 10.18
CA ASP A 56 -10.89 -1.91 9.66
C ASP A 56 -12.38 -1.60 9.76
N ALA A 57 -13.00 -1.31 8.63
CA ALA A 57 -14.42 -1.00 8.53
C ALA A 57 -15.18 -2.18 7.95
N GLU A 58 -15.94 -2.86 8.78
CA GLU A 58 -16.82 -3.93 8.35
C GLU A 58 -17.96 -3.39 7.50
N LEU A 59 -18.00 -3.80 6.23
CA LEU A 59 -19.08 -3.43 5.30
C LEU A 59 -20.18 -4.50 5.27
N SER A 60 -19.81 -5.76 5.44
CA SER A 60 -20.72 -6.91 5.51
C SER A 60 -19.98 -8.13 6.03
N ASP A 61 -20.68 -9.25 6.20
CA ASP A 61 -20.09 -10.54 6.62
C ASP A 61 -18.96 -11.04 5.70
N ASN A 62 -18.89 -10.53 4.47
CA ASN A 62 -17.91 -10.95 3.48
C ASN A 62 -16.93 -9.85 3.07
N PHE A 63 -17.13 -8.60 3.48
CA PHE A 63 -16.33 -7.48 3.01
C PHE A 63 -15.94 -6.53 4.14
N ASP A 64 -14.64 -6.22 4.21
CA ASP A 64 -14.09 -5.16 5.04
C ASP A 64 -13.32 -4.16 4.18
N LEU A 65 -13.37 -2.88 4.55
CA LEU A 65 -12.64 -1.80 3.92
C LEU A 65 -11.51 -1.35 4.85
N LEU A 66 -10.27 -1.34 4.34
CA LEU A 66 -9.08 -0.97 5.10
C LEU A 66 -8.39 0.28 4.52
N PRO A 67 -8.82 1.48 4.87
CA PRO A 67 -7.96 2.65 4.71
C PRO A 67 -6.76 2.56 5.64
N SER A 68 -5.59 2.93 5.12
CA SER A 68 -4.33 2.81 5.84
C SER A 68 -3.37 3.95 5.51
N ILE A 69 -2.46 4.19 6.44
CA ILE A 69 -1.28 5.03 6.26
C ILE A 69 -0.07 4.26 6.76
N ALA A 70 1.02 4.27 6.00
CA ALA A 70 2.23 3.56 6.37
C ALA A 70 3.48 4.40 6.08
N PHE A 71 4.47 4.27 6.94
CA PHE A 71 5.81 4.81 6.77
C PHE A 71 6.75 3.67 6.41
N GLY A 72 7.44 3.81 5.29
CA GLY A 72 8.44 2.88 4.78
C GLY A 72 9.84 3.34 5.13
N ILE A 73 10.66 2.40 5.59
CA ILE A 73 12.09 2.57 5.88
C ILE A 73 12.84 1.70 4.90
N GLY A 74 13.30 2.30 3.81
CA GLY A 74 14.05 1.61 2.76
C GLY A 74 15.53 1.49 3.10
N GLU A 75 16.21 0.61 2.37
CA GLU A 75 17.66 0.51 2.40
C GLU A 75 18.28 1.81 1.90
N LYS A 76 19.38 2.21 2.51
CA LYS A 76 20.14 3.38 2.06
C LYS A 76 20.78 3.10 0.71
N VAL A 77 20.65 4.06 -0.18
CA VAL A 77 21.32 4.07 -1.49
C VAL A 77 22.31 5.24 -1.48
N GLU A 78 23.59 4.97 -1.65
CA GLU A 78 24.65 5.99 -1.67
C GLU A 78 24.65 6.94 -0.44
N ASP A 79 24.41 6.38 0.78
CA ASP A 79 24.26 7.10 2.05
C ASP A 79 22.98 7.94 2.21
N GLU A 80 22.10 8.01 1.21
CA GLU A 80 20.81 8.67 1.30
C GLU A 80 19.70 7.73 1.82
N SER A 81 18.80 8.26 2.65
CA SER A 81 17.70 7.49 3.19
C SER A 81 16.57 7.35 2.16
N ASN A 82 16.18 6.12 1.86
CA ASN A 82 15.08 5.82 0.96
C ASN A 82 13.78 5.58 1.75
N ASN A 83 13.33 6.61 2.44
CA ASN A 83 12.09 6.55 3.22
C ASN A 83 10.89 6.93 2.37
N SER A 84 9.72 6.44 2.75
CA SER A 84 8.47 6.72 2.03
C SER A 84 7.29 6.85 2.97
N LEU A 85 6.26 7.55 2.51
CA LEU A 85 4.95 7.61 3.12
C LEU A 85 3.95 7.02 2.13
N ALA A 86 3.04 6.17 2.58
CA ALA A 86 2.00 5.60 1.72
C ALA A 86 0.62 5.79 2.35
N ILE A 87 -0.37 6.07 1.52
CA ILE A 87 -1.79 6.07 1.89
C ILE A 87 -2.44 5.00 1.02
N GLY A 88 -3.14 4.06 1.64
CA GLY A 88 -3.73 2.91 0.96
C GLY A 88 -5.21 2.73 1.26
N LEU A 89 -5.86 2.03 0.36
CA LEU A 89 -7.23 1.55 0.52
C LEU A 89 -7.28 0.10 0.04
N GLY A 90 -7.52 -0.83 0.94
CA GLY A 90 -7.72 -2.25 0.68
C GLY A 90 -9.18 -2.65 0.84
N LEU A 91 -9.65 -3.61 0.05
CA LEU A 91 -10.94 -4.26 0.22
C LEU A 91 -10.69 -5.73 0.52
N GLN A 92 -10.94 -6.17 1.75
CA GLN A 92 -10.87 -7.59 2.11
C GLN A 92 -12.16 -8.29 1.69
N TYR A 93 -12.02 -9.36 0.93
CA TYR A 93 -13.11 -10.23 0.54
C TYR A 93 -12.92 -11.62 1.14
N TYR A 94 -13.84 -12.04 1.97
CA TYR A 94 -13.90 -13.34 2.63
C TYR A 94 -14.82 -14.26 1.83
N PRO A 95 -14.29 -15.19 1.00
CA PRO A 95 -15.11 -16.04 0.13
C PRO A 95 -16.08 -16.96 0.88
N THR A 96 -15.71 -17.36 2.08
CA THR A 96 -16.49 -18.26 2.95
C THR A 96 -17.10 -17.55 4.15
N GLY A 97 -17.13 -16.20 4.14
CA GLY A 97 -17.42 -15.41 5.32
C GLY A 97 -16.23 -15.37 6.28
N LYS A 98 -16.34 -14.55 7.33
CA LYS A 98 -15.26 -14.34 8.32
C LYS A 98 -14.93 -15.59 9.13
N ASP A 99 -15.82 -16.54 9.25
CA ASP A 99 -15.56 -17.84 9.92
C ASP A 99 -14.44 -18.64 9.21
N GLY A 100 -14.18 -18.37 7.93
CA GLY A 100 -13.15 -19.04 7.14
C GLY A 100 -11.74 -18.48 7.32
N ASN A 101 -11.57 -17.36 8.02
CA ASN A 101 -10.31 -16.68 8.34
C ASN A 101 -9.45 -16.28 7.13
N PHE A 102 -9.78 -16.67 5.91
CA PHE A 102 -9.01 -16.39 4.70
C PHE A 102 -9.69 -15.33 3.86
N PHE A 103 -8.91 -14.39 3.34
CA PHE A 103 -9.41 -13.34 2.46
C PHE A 103 -8.47 -13.03 1.31
N ILE A 104 -9.03 -12.40 0.28
CA ILE A 104 -8.33 -11.78 -0.84
C ILE A 104 -8.49 -10.27 -0.68
N GLN A 105 -7.39 -9.52 -0.86
CA GLN A 105 -7.41 -8.07 -0.68
C GLN A 105 -6.87 -7.36 -1.93
N PRO A 106 -7.70 -7.01 -2.91
CA PRO A 106 -7.35 -5.97 -3.86
C PRO A 106 -7.21 -4.63 -3.15
N GLY A 107 -6.28 -3.80 -3.63
CA GLY A 107 -6.03 -2.49 -3.05
C GLY A 107 -5.43 -1.51 -4.04
N VAL A 108 -5.53 -0.24 -3.69
CA VAL A 108 -4.88 0.87 -4.38
C VAL A 108 -4.17 1.75 -3.37
N GLY A 109 -3.14 2.46 -3.80
CA GLY A 109 -2.37 3.31 -2.91
C GLY A 109 -1.66 4.45 -3.62
N LEU A 110 -1.34 5.48 -2.85
CA LEU A 110 -0.46 6.57 -3.22
C LEU A 110 0.77 6.51 -2.32
N GLY A 111 1.92 6.32 -2.92
CA GLY A 111 3.22 6.39 -2.27
C GLY A 111 3.89 7.72 -2.53
N PHE A 112 4.59 8.25 -1.53
CA PHE A 112 5.37 9.48 -1.60
C PHE A 112 6.80 9.15 -1.17
N SER A 113 7.78 9.40 -2.05
CA SER A 113 9.19 9.37 -1.67
C SER A 113 9.50 10.53 -0.75
N LEU A 114 10.25 10.28 0.31
CA LEU A 114 10.77 11.30 1.23
C LEU A 114 12.29 11.50 1.04
N ALA A 115 12.86 10.89 0.00
CA ALA A 115 14.22 11.18 -0.47
C ALA A 115 14.27 12.56 -1.16
N ASP A 116 15.47 13.07 -1.36
CA ASP A 116 15.66 14.33 -2.09
C ASP A 116 15.04 14.27 -3.48
N GLU A 117 14.52 15.41 -3.94
CA GLU A 117 13.90 15.51 -5.28
C GLU A 117 14.93 15.24 -6.37
N VAL A 118 14.60 14.33 -7.27
CA VAL A 118 15.39 14.06 -8.47
C VAL A 118 14.70 14.75 -9.65
N GLU A 119 15.43 15.60 -10.37
CA GLU A 119 14.89 16.33 -11.53
C GLU A 119 14.36 15.33 -12.59
N GLY A 120 13.12 15.53 -13.02
CA GLY A 120 12.45 14.66 -13.99
C GLY A 120 11.78 13.43 -13.40
N LEU A 121 11.73 13.30 -12.06
CA LEU A 121 10.99 12.24 -11.39
C LEU A 121 9.93 12.81 -10.44
N SER A 122 8.71 12.27 -10.51
CA SER A 122 7.66 12.58 -9.55
C SER A 122 7.94 11.90 -8.21
N SER A 123 7.81 12.64 -7.12
CA SER A 123 7.91 12.10 -5.75
C SER A 123 6.73 11.21 -5.36
N SER A 124 5.70 11.11 -6.20
CA SER A 124 4.48 10.35 -5.92
C SER A 124 4.21 9.27 -6.95
N ILE A 125 3.78 8.09 -6.49
CA ILE A 125 3.44 6.94 -7.33
C ILE A 125 2.07 6.42 -6.94
N PHE A 126 1.17 6.28 -7.92
CA PHE A 126 -0.09 5.55 -7.76
C PHE A 126 0.15 4.06 -8.03
N SER A 127 -0.34 3.19 -7.15
CA SER A 127 -0.11 1.74 -7.22
C SER A 127 -1.39 0.95 -7.05
N GLY A 128 -1.40 -0.25 -7.62
CA GLY A 128 -2.39 -1.28 -7.39
C GLY A 128 -1.76 -2.49 -6.71
N SER A 129 -2.53 -3.21 -5.92
CA SER A 129 -2.06 -4.42 -5.24
C SER A 129 -3.13 -5.50 -5.16
N ILE A 130 -2.65 -6.72 -4.99
CA ILE A 130 -3.48 -7.87 -4.60
C ILE A 130 -2.80 -8.57 -3.43
N GLY A 131 -3.56 -8.81 -2.35
CA GLY A 131 -3.10 -9.54 -1.18
C GLY A 131 -3.87 -10.82 -0.95
N LEU A 132 -3.23 -11.77 -0.28
CA LEU A 132 -3.85 -12.94 0.31
C LEU A 132 -3.58 -12.89 1.81
N GLY A 133 -4.63 -12.99 2.62
CA GLY A 133 -4.51 -12.86 4.04
C GLY A 133 -5.22 -13.97 4.81
N ILE A 134 -4.79 -14.12 6.05
CA ILE A 134 -5.39 -15.02 7.01
C ILE A 134 -5.46 -14.37 8.38
N ASP A 135 -6.63 -14.40 8.99
CA ASP A 135 -6.82 -14.02 10.37
C ASP A 135 -6.34 -15.15 11.29
N LEU A 136 -5.26 -14.89 12.02
CA LEU A 136 -4.67 -15.85 12.97
C LEU A 136 -5.43 -15.87 14.29
N SER A 137 -6.08 -14.78 14.62
CA SER A 137 -6.99 -14.58 15.76
C SER A 137 -7.83 -13.33 15.53
N ASP A 138 -8.72 -13.01 16.45
CA ASP A 138 -9.55 -11.78 16.39
C ASP A 138 -8.72 -10.50 16.26
N ASN A 139 -7.48 -10.50 16.78
CA ASN A 139 -6.60 -9.33 16.79
C ASN A 139 -5.46 -9.41 15.79
N PHE A 140 -5.05 -10.59 15.33
CA PHE A 140 -3.87 -10.76 14.48
C PHE A 140 -4.22 -11.26 13.09
N THR A 141 -3.75 -10.54 12.07
CA THR A 141 -3.91 -10.89 10.67
C THR A 141 -2.54 -10.91 9.99
N LEU A 142 -2.27 -11.94 9.21
CA LEU A 142 -1.10 -12.03 8.34
C LEU A 142 -1.54 -11.84 6.89
N ILE A 143 -0.83 -10.99 6.15
CA ILE A 143 -1.09 -10.75 4.73
C ILE A 143 0.20 -10.84 3.93
N ALA A 144 0.13 -11.48 2.76
CA ALA A 144 1.15 -11.43 1.73
C ALA A 144 0.57 -10.72 0.50
N SER A 145 1.31 -9.83 -0.13
CA SER A 145 0.81 -8.99 -1.22
C SER A 145 1.81 -8.87 -2.35
N TYR A 146 1.27 -8.67 -3.54
CA TYR A 146 1.97 -8.22 -4.73
C TYR A 146 1.41 -6.87 -5.15
N GLY A 147 2.30 -5.94 -5.48
CA GLY A 147 1.94 -4.60 -5.93
C GLY A 147 2.65 -4.22 -7.22
N THR A 148 2.05 -3.31 -7.97
CA THR A 148 2.63 -2.72 -9.18
C THR A 148 2.28 -1.23 -9.27
N SER A 149 3.18 -0.43 -9.84
CA SER A 149 2.85 0.95 -10.17
C SER A 149 1.77 0.99 -11.26
N LEU A 150 0.82 1.90 -11.12
CA LEU A 150 -0.23 2.20 -12.10
C LEU A 150 -0.01 3.58 -12.75
N SER A 151 0.89 4.40 -12.18
CA SER A 151 1.37 5.64 -12.76
C SER A 151 2.85 5.53 -13.09
N ASP A 152 3.26 6.25 -14.11
CA ASP A 152 4.65 6.46 -14.45
C ASP A 152 5.17 7.66 -13.65
N PRO A 153 6.21 7.52 -12.83
CA PRO A 153 6.79 8.65 -12.11
C PRO A 153 7.77 9.48 -12.98
N SER A 154 8.06 9.07 -14.23
CA SER A 154 8.96 9.80 -15.12
C SER A 154 8.24 10.94 -15.81
N ASP A 155 8.78 12.14 -15.73
CA ASP A 155 8.39 13.32 -16.52
C ASP A 155 9.30 13.52 -17.74
N VAL A 156 10.23 12.59 -18.01
CA VAL A 156 11.18 12.66 -19.11
C VAL A 156 10.61 11.99 -20.36
N GLU A 157 10.51 12.72 -21.46
CA GLU A 157 9.99 12.20 -22.72
C GLU A 157 10.84 11.01 -23.22
N GLY A 158 10.15 9.91 -23.56
CA GLY A 158 10.81 8.68 -24.05
C GLY A 158 11.36 7.78 -22.95
N ILE A 159 11.14 8.09 -21.68
CA ILE A 159 11.51 7.24 -20.53
C ILE A 159 10.23 6.90 -19.74
N SER A 160 10.00 5.63 -19.50
CA SER A 160 8.93 5.14 -18.66
C SER A 160 9.48 4.32 -17.49
N ILE A 161 8.96 4.52 -16.29
CA ILE A 161 9.39 3.80 -15.09
C ILE A 161 8.20 3.07 -14.50
N SER A 162 8.37 1.78 -14.32
CA SER A 162 7.41 0.90 -13.64
C SER A 162 8.06 0.22 -12.44
N SER A 163 7.25 -0.18 -11.47
CA SER A 163 7.74 -0.92 -10.32
C SER A 163 6.82 -2.08 -9.96
N ASN A 164 7.43 -3.15 -9.48
CA ASN A 164 6.72 -4.31 -8.93
C ASN A 164 7.30 -4.66 -7.57
N SER A 165 6.44 -5.09 -6.66
CA SER A 165 6.84 -5.41 -5.30
C SER A 165 6.11 -6.63 -4.75
N PHE A 166 6.79 -7.35 -3.87
CA PHE A 166 6.20 -8.38 -3.00
C PHE A 166 6.42 -7.97 -1.55
N GLY A 167 5.45 -8.26 -0.70
CA GLY A 167 5.57 -7.96 0.71
C GLY A 167 4.74 -8.89 1.57
N ALA A 168 5.07 -8.88 2.86
CA ALA A 168 4.27 -9.49 3.91
C ALA A 168 4.13 -8.51 5.08
N ALA A 169 2.97 -8.53 5.71
CA ALA A 169 2.68 -7.67 6.87
C ALA A 169 1.90 -8.45 7.93
N LEU A 170 2.21 -8.15 9.18
CA LEU A 170 1.42 -8.53 10.33
C LEU A 170 0.61 -7.32 10.78
N LEU A 171 -0.69 -7.49 10.88
CA LEU A 171 -1.64 -6.50 11.34
C LEU A 171 -2.11 -6.87 12.74
N TYR A 172 -2.25 -5.86 13.60
CA TYR A 172 -2.81 -6.01 14.93
C TYR A 172 -3.98 -5.04 15.12
N LYS A 173 -5.16 -5.58 15.45
CA LYS A 173 -6.40 -4.83 15.75
C LYS A 173 -6.50 -4.61 17.26
N PHE A 174 -6.80 -3.37 17.66
CA PHE A 174 -6.92 -2.98 19.07
C PHE A 174 -8.27 -3.33 19.67
#